data_ecc18f510fbabcfc39e48d2253091ec7
#
_entry.id   ecc18f510fbabcfc39e48d2253091ec7
#
_cell.length_a   1.000
_cell.length_b   1.000
_cell.length_c   1.000
_cell.angle_alpha   90.00
_cell.angle_beta   90.00
_cell.angle_gamma   90.00
#
_symmetry.space_group_name_H-M   'P 1'
#
loop_
_entity.id
_entity.type
_entity.pdbx_description
1 polymer ?
#
loop_
_entity_poly.entity_id
_entity_poly.type
_entity_poly.pdbx_seq_one_letter_code
_entity_poly.pdbx_strand_id
1 'polypeptide(L)'
;MQGYVMERKGFIGGSDCVKIMNGDWLELWQIKTGRVEPDDLFRNIAVQLGRCTEDFNLEWFEHEHDCVLSGHQEELEDMIGTVPAKGIIDARWGSRIVEAKHTNPYKSIDDVIEYYMPQIQLYCYLSDADGAYFSVIFGNSKWESTYVSYNHKYFNSMWAVVSDFWGYVVRDEEPIGVQTPDISIDKIEVDNMVKRDASTDNQFIDASITYINGYEQNRVFENAKKDLKQMVDSNEREVYCDHLTVKRDKRGSLRITRRTNND
;
A
#
# COMPACT_ATOMS: atom_id res chain seq x y z
N MET A 1 -21.72 -10.81 16.27
CA MET A 1 -20.93 -9.77 16.94
C MET A 1 -21.29 -8.46 16.28
N GLN A 2 -21.91 -7.55 17.02
CA GLN A 2 -22.19 -6.19 16.53
C GLN A 2 -20.84 -5.46 16.49
N GLY A 3 -20.35 -5.14 15.30
CA GLY A 3 -19.15 -4.33 15.14
C GLY A 3 -19.41 -2.95 15.74
N TYR A 4 -18.54 -2.52 16.61
CA TYR A 4 -18.50 -1.17 17.17
C TYR A 4 -18.30 -0.21 16.01
N VAL A 5 -19.36 0.41 15.54
CA VAL A 5 -19.28 1.56 14.64
C VAL A 5 -18.87 2.74 15.52
N MET A 6 -17.58 2.95 15.62
CA MET A 6 -17.05 4.15 16.27
C MET A 6 -17.69 5.37 15.60
N GLU A 7 -18.25 6.28 16.39
CA GLU A 7 -18.86 7.51 15.89
C GLU A 7 -17.76 8.41 15.29
N ARG A 8 -17.48 8.25 13.99
CA ARG A 8 -16.33 8.86 13.27
C ARG A 8 -16.46 10.37 13.04
N LYS A 9 -17.53 10.99 13.53
CA LYS A 9 -17.88 12.39 13.22
C LYS A 9 -16.99 13.41 13.93
N GLY A 10 -16.51 13.11 15.13
CA GLY A 10 -15.87 14.08 16.02
C GLY A 10 -14.34 14.13 15.97
N PHE A 11 -13.66 13.41 15.06
CA PHE A 11 -12.20 13.35 15.00
C PHE A 11 -11.70 12.97 13.60
N ILE A 12 -10.42 13.14 13.36
CA ILE A 12 -9.71 12.64 12.18
C ILE A 12 -8.97 11.35 12.53
N GLY A 13 -9.19 10.31 11.74
CA GLY A 13 -8.47 9.04 11.84
C GLY A 13 -7.45 8.84 10.72
N GLY A 14 -6.64 7.78 10.82
CA GLY A 14 -5.63 7.46 9.81
C GLY A 14 -6.20 7.29 8.39
N SER A 15 -7.32 6.57 8.25
CA SER A 15 -8.00 6.42 6.96
C SER A 15 -8.60 7.72 6.43
N ASP A 16 -8.94 8.66 7.31
CA ASP A 16 -9.41 9.97 6.89
C ASP A 16 -8.26 10.80 6.30
N CYS A 17 -7.07 10.72 6.88
CA CYS A 17 -5.87 11.35 6.32
C CYS A 17 -5.59 10.84 4.89
N VAL A 18 -5.73 9.53 4.66
CA VAL A 18 -5.59 8.94 3.31
C VAL A 18 -6.64 9.54 2.35
N LYS A 19 -7.91 9.60 2.74
CA LYS A 19 -8.97 10.19 1.93
C LYS A 19 -8.72 11.68 1.63
N ILE A 20 -8.31 12.46 2.63
CA ILE A 20 -8.01 13.89 2.46
C ILE A 20 -6.87 14.07 1.45
N MET A 21 -5.79 13.30 1.58
CA MET A 21 -4.63 13.41 0.69
C MET A 21 -4.91 12.91 -0.73
N ASN A 22 -5.88 12.01 -0.90
CA ASN A 22 -6.36 11.57 -2.22
C ASN A 22 -7.38 12.52 -2.86
N GLY A 23 -7.81 13.58 -2.17
CA GLY A 23 -8.76 14.57 -2.70
C GLY A 23 -10.23 14.21 -2.50
N ASP A 24 -10.55 13.20 -1.69
CA ASP A 24 -11.92 12.73 -1.43
C ASP A 24 -12.65 13.62 -0.37
N TRP A 25 -12.45 14.94 -0.46
CA TRP A 25 -12.89 15.89 0.55
C TRP A 25 -14.40 15.96 0.70
N LEU A 26 -15.13 16.01 -0.42
CA LEU A 26 -16.59 16.18 -0.37
C LEU A 26 -17.28 14.97 0.31
N GLU A 27 -16.91 13.76 -0.09
CA GLU A 27 -17.47 12.53 0.49
C GLU A 27 -17.16 12.47 2.00
N LEU A 28 -15.89 12.69 2.36
CA LEU A 28 -15.49 12.66 3.76
C LEU A 28 -16.17 13.74 4.59
N TRP A 29 -16.32 14.96 4.06
CA TRP A 29 -17.01 16.05 4.72
C TRP A 29 -18.49 15.71 4.97
N GLN A 30 -19.18 15.11 4.00
CA GLN A 30 -20.56 14.65 4.17
C GLN A 30 -20.69 13.62 5.30
N ILE A 31 -19.72 12.71 5.41
CA ILE A 31 -19.67 11.73 6.51
C ILE A 31 -19.42 12.44 7.85
N LYS A 32 -18.41 13.33 7.93
CA LYS A 32 -18.05 14.03 9.17
C LYS A 32 -19.13 14.94 9.68
N THR A 33 -19.90 15.58 8.79
CA THR A 33 -21.03 16.44 9.14
C THR A 33 -22.34 15.67 9.32
N GLY A 34 -22.33 14.33 9.11
CA GLY A 34 -23.50 13.47 9.32
C GLY A 34 -24.57 13.57 8.25
N ARG A 35 -24.23 14.07 7.07
CA ARG A 35 -25.13 14.15 5.92
C ARG A 35 -25.28 12.82 5.20
N VAL A 36 -24.22 12.01 5.25
CA VAL A 36 -24.16 10.66 4.68
C VAL A 36 -23.62 9.70 5.73
N GLU A 37 -24.22 8.53 5.87
CA GLU A 37 -23.67 7.48 6.70
C GLU A 37 -22.50 6.79 5.96
N PRO A 38 -21.44 6.36 6.69
CA PRO A 38 -20.34 5.60 6.10
C PRO A 38 -20.83 4.33 5.44
N ASP A 39 -20.15 3.89 4.36
CA ASP A 39 -20.45 2.63 3.70
C ASP A 39 -20.40 1.43 4.66
N ASP A 40 -21.35 0.52 4.50
CA ASP A 40 -21.30 -0.78 5.18
C ASP A 40 -20.23 -1.67 4.52
N LEU A 41 -19.07 -1.74 5.14
CA LEU A 41 -17.94 -2.54 4.67
C LEU A 41 -18.07 -4.04 5.04
N PHE A 42 -19.15 -4.46 5.69
CA PHE A 42 -19.34 -5.87 6.10
C PHE A 42 -19.37 -6.83 4.89
N ARG A 43 -19.92 -6.38 3.76
CA ARG A 43 -19.97 -7.15 2.52
C ARG A 43 -18.79 -6.96 1.58
N ASN A 44 -17.81 -6.13 1.96
CA ASN A 44 -16.59 -5.94 1.18
C ASN A 44 -15.58 -7.04 1.53
N ILE A 45 -15.41 -8.01 0.61
CA ILE A 45 -14.53 -9.18 0.85
C ILE A 45 -13.07 -8.78 1.11
N ALA A 46 -12.57 -7.72 0.48
CA ALA A 46 -11.19 -7.26 0.69
C ALA A 46 -10.99 -6.75 2.13
N VAL A 47 -11.97 -6.00 2.66
CA VAL A 47 -11.95 -5.53 4.05
C VAL A 47 -12.06 -6.68 5.03
N GLN A 48 -12.94 -7.66 4.74
CA GLN A 48 -13.09 -8.83 5.61
C GLN A 48 -11.83 -9.72 5.60
N LEU A 49 -11.20 -9.90 4.44
CA LEU A 49 -9.92 -10.61 4.34
C LEU A 49 -8.84 -9.89 5.14
N GLY A 50 -8.73 -8.57 5.03
CA GLY A 50 -7.78 -7.78 5.82
C GLY A 50 -7.95 -8.07 7.32
N ARG A 51 -9.17 -7.97 7.83
CA ARG A 51 -9.49 -8.24 9.24
C ARG A 51 -9.20 -9.68 9.68
N CYS A 52 -9.56 -10.65 8.84
CA CYS A 52 -9.36 -12.07 9.18
C CYS A 52 -7.88 -12.50 9.13
N THR A 53 -7.06 -11.80 8.38
CA THR A 53 -5.64 -12.15 8.21
C THR A 53 -4.71 -11.27 9.04
N GLU A 54 -5.21 -10.30 9.76
CA GLU A 54 -4.40 -9.35 10.54
C GLU A 54 -3.58 -10.05 11.61
N ASP A 55 -4.24 -10.84 12.49
CA ASP A 55 -3.55 -11.60 13.53
C ASP A 55 -2.50 -12.56 12.93
N PHE A 56 -2.87 -13.29 11.88
CA PHE A 56 -1.94 -14.17 11.16
C PHE A 56 -0.76 -13.41 10.57
N ASN A 57 -0.99 -12.22 10.02
CA ASN A 57 0.05 -11.38 9.45
C ASN A 57 1.04 -10.89 10.51
N LEU A 58 0.55 -10.52 11.70
CA LEU A 58 1.39 -10.13 12.82
C LEU A 58 2.20 -11.32 13.37
N GLU A 59 1.59 -12.51 13.53
CA GLU A 59 2.29 -13.75 13.91
C GLU A 59 3.38 -14.12 12.89
N TRP A 60 3.09 -13.94 11.58
CA TRP A 60 4.06 -14.18 10.52
C TRP A 60 5.23 -13.18 10.59
N PHE A 61 4.95 -11.92 10.88
CA PHE A 61 5.97 -10.90 11.09
C PHE A 61 6.89 -11.26 12.26
N GLU A 62 6.34 -11.70 13.40
CA GLU A 62 7.11 -12.14 14.56
C GLU A 62 8.05 -13.30 14.21
N HIS A 63 7.55 -14.27 13.46
CA HIS A 63 8.32 -15.42 13.02
C HIS A 63 9.48 -15.02 12.09
N GLU A 64 9.22 -14.19 11.08
CA GLU A 64 10.24 -13.78 10.10
C GLU A 64 11.30 -12.86 10.68
N HIS A 65 10.96 -12.07 11.71
CA HIS A 65 11.88 -11.14 12.37
C HIS A 65 12.46 -11.66 13.69
N ASP A 66 12.12 -12.88 14.10
CA ASP A 66 12.50 -13.47 15.40
C ASP A 66 12.27 -12.48 16.55
N CYS A 67 11.06 -11.93 16.62
CA CYS A 67 10.68 -10.91 17.59
C CYS A 67 9.35 -11.21 18.27
N VAL A 68 9.03 -10.43 19.30
CA VAL A 68 7.73 -10.47 19.98
C VAL A 68 7.10 -9.09 19.90
N LEU A 69 5.87 -9.04 19.41
CA LEU A 69 5.08 -7.82 19.34
C LEU A 69 4.36 -7.55 20.65
N SER A 70 3.99 -6.31 20.87
CA SER A 70 3.24 -5.83 22.03
C SER A 70 2.26 -4.74 21.61
N GLY A 71 1.44 -4.23 22.52
CA GLY A 71 0.52 -3.12 22.26
C GLY A 71 -0.47 -3.38 21.12
N HIS A 72 -0.98 -4.63 21.03
CA HIS A 72 -1.97 -5.00 20.01
C HIS A 72 -3.23 -4.16 20.15
N GLN A 73 -3.73 -3.61 19.03
CA GLN A 73 -4.94 -2.79 18.95
C GLN A 73 -4.92 -1.62 19.95
N GLU A 74 -3.74 -0.99 20.12
CA GLU A 74 -3.60 0.15 21.01
C GLU A 74 -4.33 1.37 20.45
N GLU A 75 -5.24 1.92 21.24
CA GLU A 75 -5.96 3.14 20.90
C GLU A 75 -5.12 4.38 21.24
N LEU A 76 -5.00 5.28 20.27
CA LEU A 76 -4.23 6.52 20.36
C LEU A 76 -5.17 7.72 20.15
N GLU A 77 -5.01 8.77 20.94
CA GLU A 77 -5.74 10.01 20.74
C GLU A 77 -4.94 11.23 21.19
N ASP A 78 -5.08 12.33 20.47
CA ASP A 78 -4.50 13.62 20.83
C ASP A 78 -5.27 14.77 20.16
N MET A 79 -5.05 15.98 20.70
CA MET A 79 -5.48 17.25 20.10
C MET A 79 -4.31 17.89 19.36
N ILE A 80 -4.24 17.73 18.05
CA ILE A 80 -3.15 18.31 17.25
C ILE A 80 -3.56 19.70 16.75
N GLY A 81 -3.15 20.73 17.47
CA GLY A 81 -3.68 22.07 17.31
C GLY A 81 -5.14 22.13 17.74
N THR A 82 -6.05 22.39 16.78
CA THR A 82 -7.52 22.41 17.03
C THR A 82 -8.24 21.18 16.48
N VAL A 83 -7.51 20.20 15.97
CA VAL A 83 -8.07 19.01 15.31
C VAL A 83 -7.97 17.81 16.24
N PRO A 84 -9.09 17.21 16.67
CA PRO A 84 -9.06 15.94 17.40
C PRO A 84 -8.61 14.83 16.46
N ALA A 85 -7.59 14.10 16.87
CA ALA A 85 -7.04 12.97 16.12
C ALA A 85 -7.14 11.68 16.92
N LYS A 86 -7.46 10.57 16.25
CA LYS A 86 -7.50 9.23 16.84
C LYS A 86 -6.94 8.19 15.89
N GLY A 87 -6.41 7.12 16.46
CA GLY A 87 -5.92 5.98 15.72
C GLY A 87 -5.96 4.71 16.54
N ILE A 88 -5.87 3.59 15.86
CA ILE A 88 -5.64 2.28 16.47
C ILE A 88 -4.49 1.68 15.68
N ILE A 89 -3.42 1.32 16.34
CA ILE A 89 -2.28 0.64 15.73
C ILE A 89 -2.43 -0.86 15.89
N ASP A 90 -1.97 -1.63 14.90
CA ASP A 90 -2.13 -3.08 14.94
C ASP A 90 -1.21 -3.71 15.99
N ALA A 91 0.07 -3.31 16.06
CA ALA A 91 1.01 -3.74 17.09
C ALA A 91 2.23 -2.82 17.22
N ARG A 92 3.10 -3.11 18.21
CA ARG A 92 4.40 -2.45 18.43
C ARG A 92 5.55 -3.45 18.45
N TRP A 93 6.67 -3.04 17.89
CA TRP A 93 7.98 -3.67 18.08
C TRP A 93 8.97 -2.65 18.66
N GLY A 94 9.11 -2.65 19.98
CA GLY A 94 9.86 -1.62 20.69
C GLY A 94 9.23 -0.23 20.52
N SER A 95 10.02 0.77 20.06
CA SER A 95 9.55 2.12 19.76
C SER A 95 8.87 2.27 18.40
N ARG A 96 8.65 1.19 17.65
CA ARG A 96 8.13 1.22 16.28
C ARG A 96 6.76 0.60 16.21
N ILE A 97 5.96 1.05 15.27
CA ILE A 97 4.67 0.45 14.92
C ILE A 97 4.90 -0.73 13.98
N VAL A 98 4.03 -1.73 14.04
CA VAL A 98 3.87 -2.74 12.99
C VAL A 98 2.45 -2.64 12.47
N GLU A 99 2.30 -2.32 11.20
CA GLU A 99 1.02 -2.15 10.52
C GLU A 99 0.81 -3.30 9.54
N ALA A 100 -0.21 -4.11 9.76
CA ALA A 100 -0.54 -5.27 8.95
C ALA A 100 -1.47 -4.88 7.79
N LYS A 101 -1.14 -5.31 6.58
CA LYS A 101 -1.98 -5.07 5.40
C LYS A 101 -2.14 -6.35 4.59
N HIS A 102 -3.33 -6.51 4.00
CA HIS A 102 -3.60 -7.53 3.00
C HIS A 102 -4.11 -6.87 1.73
N THR A 103 -3.43 -7.12 0.62
CA THR A 103 -3.76 -6.49 -0.67
C THR A 103 -3.75 -7.51 -1.81
N ASN A 104 -4.10 -7.06 -3.00
CA ASN A 104 -4.07 -7.93 -4.17
C ASN A 104 -2.63 -8.26 -4.61
N PRO A 105 -2.42 -9.39 -5.33
CA PRO A 105 -1.08 -9.87 -5.68
C PRO A 105 -0.36 -9.03 -6.74
N TYR A 106 -1.02 -8.04 -7.33
CA TYR A 106 -0.47 -7.23 -8.43
C TYR A 106 0.11 -5.89 -7.95
N LYS A 107 -0.12 -5.52 -6.69
CA LYS A 107 0.49 -4.34 -6.08
C LYS A 107 1.93 -4.63 -5.67
N SER A 108 2.74 -3.59 -5.67
CA SER A 108 4.06 -3.59 -5.02
C SER A 108 3.96 -3.13 -3.57
N ILE A 109 5.01 -3.35 -2.79
CA ILE A 109 5.07 -2.80 -1.43
C ILE A 109 5.13 -1.27 -1.45
N ASP A 110 5.77 -0.69 -2.47
CA ASP A 110 5.85 0.76 -2.65
C ASP A 110 4.47 1.39 -2.90
N ASP A 111 3.60 0.74 -3.70
CA ASP A 111 2.21 1.17 -3.89
C ASP A 111 1.42 1.18 -2.57
N VAL A 112 1.69 0.22 -1.69
CA VAL A 112 1.03 0.13 -0.37
C VAL A 112 1.54 1.24 0.54
N ILE A 113 2.85 1.46 0.59
CA ILE A 113 3.46 2.52 1.39
C ILE A 113 2.95 3.88 0.96
N GLU A 114 2.99 4.18 -0.35
CA GLU A 114 2.54 5.46 -0.90
C GLU A 114 1.09 5.74 -0.51
N TYR A 115 0.20 4.75 -0.69
CA TYR A 115 -1.21 4.89 -0.37
C TYR A 115 -1.47 5.12 1.12
N TYR A 116 -0.79 4.37 2.01
CA TYR A 116 -1.02 4.43 3.46
C TYR A 116 -0.06 5.39 4.19
N MET A 117 0.82 6.09 3.49
CA MET A 117 1.76 7.04 4.11
C MET A 117 1.07 8.06 5.02
N PRO A 118 -0.07 8.70 4.64
CA PRO A 118 -0.75 9.64 5.53
C PRO A 118 -1.22 9.01 6.83
N GLN A 119 -1.72 7.77 6.78
CA GLN A 119 -2.17 7.03 7.95
C GLN A 119 -1.01 6.74 8.90
N ILE A 120 0.09 6.19 8.36
CA ILE A 120 1.20 5.75 9.19
C ILE A 120 1.95 6.92 9.83
N GLN A 121 2.07 8.05 9.13
CA GLN A 121 2.69 9.23 9.70
C GLN A 121 1.86 9.84 10.84
N LEU A 122 0.53 9.80 10.74
CA LEU A 122 -0.35 10.17 11.86
C LEU A 122 -0.14 9.22 13.04
N TYR A 123 -0.09 7.91 12.80
CA TYR A 123 0.10 6.93 13.86
C TYR A 123 1.46 7.06 14.53
N CYS A 124 2.53 7.31 13.78
CA CYS A 124 3.84 7.60 14.34
C CYS A 124 3.82 8.84 15.24
N TYR A 125 3.16 9.92 14.80
CA TYR A 125 2.99 11.12 15.62
C TYR A 125 2.25 10.82 16.94
N LEU A 126 1.07 10.21 16.84
CA LEU A 126 0.24 9.93 18.02
C LEU A 126 0.89 8.98 19.04
N SER A 127 1.76 8.10 18.57
CA SER A 127 2.39 7.07 19.39
C SER A 127 3.84 7.40 19.81
N ASP A 128 4.37 8.56 19.40
CA ASP A 128 5.78 8.95 19.56
C ASP A 128 6.76 7.88 19.02
N ALA A 129 6.39 7.28 17.88
CA ALA A 129 7.19 6.22 17.27
C ALA A 129 8.19 6.76 16.27
N ASP A 130 9.39 6.17 16.22
CA ASP A 130 10.47 6.52 15.26
C ASP A 130 10.06 6.22 13.81
N GLY A 131 9.06 5.35 13.62
CA GLY A 131 8.56 4.89 12.33
C GLY A 131 7.76 3.62 12.48
N ALA A 132 7.44 3.00 11.34
CA ALA A 132 6.61 1.83 11.29
C ALA A 132 7.15 0.78 10.31
N TYR A 133 6.93 -0.48 10.62
CA TYR A 133 7.01 -1.58 9.67
C TYR A 133 5.67 -1.80 9.02
N PHE A 134 5.63 -1.84 7.71
CA PHE A 134 4.53 -2.45 6.98
C PHE A 134 4.78 -3.94 6.89
N SER A 135 3.81 -4.75 7.31
CA SER A 135 3.75 -6.19 7.13
C SER A 135 2.64 -6.50 6.14
N VAL A 136 2.98 -6.90 4.92
CA VAL A 136 2.02 -6.93 3.81
C VAL A 136 1.89 -8.32 3.20
N ILE A 137 0.68 -8.88 3.23
CA ILE A 137 0.30 -10.07 2.48
C ILE A 137 -0.24 -9.65 1.12
N PHE A 138 0.34 -10.19 0.03
CA PHE A 138 -0.08 -9.98 -1.35
C PHE A 138 -0.82 -11.20 -1.87
N GLY A 139 -2.14 -11.11 -1.96
CA GLY A 139 -2.98 -12.24 -2.35
C GLY A 139 -2.89 -13.38 -1.34
N ASN A 140 -2.43 -14.55 -1.79
CA ASN A 140 -2.34 -15.77 -0.96
C ASN A 140 -0.97 -16.46 -0.99
N SER A 141 0.06 -15.82 -1.54
CA SER A 141 1.32 -16.51 -1.81
C SER A 141 2.58 -15.65 -1.65
N LYS A 142 2.44 -14.39 -1.32
CA LYS A 142 3.59 -13.49 -1.16
C LYS A 142 3.40 -12.64 0.10
N TRP A 143 4.46 -12.50 0.87
CA TRP A 143 4.56 -11.59 1.99
C TRP A 143 5.84 -10.76 1.87
N GLU A 144 5.77 -9.51 2.26
CA GLU A 144 6.92 -8.60 2.34
C GLU A 144 6.75 -7.69 3.55
N SER A 145 7.87 -7.31 4.16
CA SER A 145 7.90 -6.26 5.16
C SER A 145 8.94 -5.19 4.83
N THR A 146 8.65 -3.95 5.19
CA THR A 146 9.58 -2.84 5.02
C THR A 146 9.37 -1.79 6.10
N TYR A 147 10.45 -1.09 6.44
CA TYR A 147 10.42 -0.03 7.42
C TYR A 147 10.27 1.35 6.78
N VAL A 148 9.40 2.17 7.35
CA VAL A 148 9.19 3.56 6.97
C VAL A 148 9.43 4.44 8.18
N SER A 149 10.37 5.39 8.07
CA SER A 149 10.67 6.33 9.14
C SER A 149 9.56 7.36 9.32
N TYR A 150 9.38 7.82 10.54
CA TYR A 150 8.59 9.02 10.78
C TYR A 150 9.29 10.24 10.17
N ASN A 151 8.53 11.06 9.44
CA ASN A 151 9.04 12.25 8.76
C ASN A 151 8.28 13.51 9.19
N HIS A 152 8.89 14.31 10.04
CA HIS A 152 8.31 15.55 10.56
C HIS A 152 7.88 16.53 9.46
N LYS A 153 8.65 16.66 8.37
CA LYS A 153 8.33 17.59 7.28
C LYS A 153 7.07 17.12 6.54
N TYR A 154 7.02 15.82 6.22
CA TYR A 154 5.83 15.23 5.60
C TYR A 154 4.62 15.41 6.50
N PHE A 155 4.74 15.01 7.77
CA PHE A 155 3.65 15.10 8.73
C PHE A 155 3.11 16.52 8.83
N ASN A 156 3.99 17.52 8.98
CA ASN A 156 3.59 18.91 9.09
C ASN A 156 2.86 19.41 7.82
N SER A 157 3.36 19.06 6.63
CA SER A 157 2.75 19.41 5.35
C SER A 157 1.38 18.75 5.19
N MET A 158 1.29 17.46 5.47
CA MET A 158 0.03 16.70 5.46
C MET A 158 -0.96 17.24 6.48
N TRP A 159 -0.49 17.52 7.71
CA TRP A 159 -1.36 17.99 8.78
C TRP A 159 -1.90 19.40 8.56
N ALA A 160 -1.19 20.24 7.83
CA ALA A 160 -1.71 21.51 7.37
C ALA A 160 -2.94 21.33 6.45
N VAL A 161 -2.86 20.37 5.50
CA VAL A 161 -3.98 20.01 4.61
C VAL A 161 -5.16 19.42 5.40
N VAL A 162 -4.86 18.52 6.34
CA VAL A 162 -5.88 17.93 7.24
C VAL A 162 -6.56 18.99 8.09
N SER A 163 -5.79 19.95 8.61
CA SER A 163 -6.34 21.06 9.41
C SER A 163 -7.23 21.98 8.59
N ASP A 164 -6.87 22.24 7.33
CA ASP A 164 -7.71 23.00 6.40
C ASP A 164 -9.05 22.28 6.14
N PHE A 165 -8.98 20.98 5.83
CA PHE A 165 -10.19 20.16 5.70
C PHE A 165 -11.06 20.21 6.95
N TRP A 166 -10.47 20.07 8.15
CA TRP A 166 -11.22 20.14 9.40
C TRP A 166 -11.90 21.50 9.60
N GLY A 167 -11.29 22.56 9.10
CA GLY A 167 -11.88 23.89 9.07
C GLY A 167 -13.23 23.91 8.34
N TYR A 168 -13.37 23.22 7.20
CA TYR A 168 -14.65 23.07 6.48
C TYR A 168 -15.67 22.29 7.30
N VAL A 169 -15.24 21.25 8.02
CA VAL A 169 -16.15 20.50 8.91
C VAL A 169 -16.68 21.37 10.05
N VAL A 170 -15.81 22.13 10.72
CA VAL A 170 -16.18 22.97 11.86
C VAL A 170 -17.08 24.13 11.45
N ARG A 171 -16.82 24.75 10.29
CA ARG A 171 -17.66 25.86 9.76
C ARG A 171 -18.93 25.38 9.08
N ASP A 172 -19.08 24.06 8.90
CA ASP A 172 -20.17 23.44 8.13
C ASP A 172 -20.27 23.96 6.68
N GLU A 173 -19.10 24.25 6.09
CA GLU A 173 -18.96 24.75 4.72
C GLU A 173 -18.56 23.61 3.78
N GLU A 174 -19.23 23.51 2.62
CA GLU A 174 -18.93 22.47 1.63
C GLU A 174 -17.60 22.76 0.92
N PRO A 175 -16.63 21.80 0.86
CA PRO A 175 -15.32 21.99 0.25
C PRO A 175 -15.39 21.88 -1.30
N ILE A 176 -16.00 22.86 -1.96
CA ILE A 176 -16.18 22.89 -3.42
C ILE A 176 -14.91 23.42 -4.09
N GLY A 177 -14.41 22.67 -5.08
CA GLY A 177 -13.28 23.07 -5.91
C GLY A 177 -11.92 23.11 -5.19
N VAL A 178 -11.83 22.49 -4.02
CA VAL A 178 -10.57 22.36 -3.28
C VAL A 178 -9.66 21.38 -4.02
N GLN A 179 -8.41 21.80 -4.23
CA GLN A 179 -7.36 20.94 -4.77
C GLN A 179 -6.42 20.53 -3.64
N THR A 180 -6.28 19.23 -3.43
CA THR A 180 -5.30 18.71 -2.49
C THR A 180 -3.90 18.91 -3.06
N PRO A 181 -2.96 19.51 -2.29
CA PRO A 181 -1.58 19.62 -2.73
C PRO A 181 -0.96 18.24 -2.94
N ASP A 182 -0.21 18.07 -4.03
CA ASP A 182 0.58 16.88 -4.26
C ASP A 182 1.80 16.89 -3.30
N ILE A 183 1.71 16.11 -2.23
CA ILE A 183 2.80 15.88 -1.27
C ILE A 183 3.31 14.47 -1.52
N SER A 184 4.25 14.32 -2.45
CA SER A 184 4.85 13.01 -2.73
C SER A 184 6.04 12.74 -1.82
N ILE A 185 6.28 11.47 -1.53
CA ILE A 185 7.42 10.98 -0.74
C ILE A 185 8.73 11.37 -1.42
N ASP A 186 8.78 11.33 -2.75
CA ASP A 186 9.99 11.63 -3.55
C ASP A 186 10.42 13.10 -3.48
N LYS A 187 9.51 14.00 -3.10
CA LYS A 187 9.79 15.44 -2.92
C LYS A 187 10.21 15.79 -1.48
N ILE A 188 10.21 14.82 -0.60
CA ILE A 188 10.51 15.02 0.82
C ILE A 188 11.95 14.61 1.05
N GLU A 189 12.81 15.56 1.42
CA GLU A 189 14.14 15.23 1.93
C GLU A 189 13.96 14.41 3.20
N VAL A 190 14.38 13.15 3.15
CA VAL A 190 14.37 12.29 4.33
C VAL A 190 15.60 12.72 5.15
N ASP A 191 15.34 13.37 6.27
CA ASP A 191 16.41 13.80 7.19
C ASP A 191 17.22 12.55 7.60
N ASN A 192 18.54 12.63 7.41
CA ASN A 192 19.53 11.57 7.65
C ASN A 192 19.71 10.48 6.58
N MET A 193 19.05 10.53 5.44
CA MET A 193 19.43 9.64 4.33
C MET A 193 20.69 10.12 3.63
N VAL A 194 21.66 9.24 3.55
CA VAL A 194 22.94 9.49 2.86
C VAL A 194 22.86 8.96 1.44
N LYS A 195 23.14 9.80 0.46
CA LYS A 195 23.42 9.33 -0.90
C LYS A 195 24.81 8.69 -0.90
N ARG A 196 24.88 7.38 -1.08
CA ARG A 196 26.13 6.66 -1.18
C ARG A 196 26.51 6.46 -2.65
N ASP A 197 27.67 6.91 -3.04
CA ASP A 197 28.27 6.51 -4.31
C ASP A 197 28.81 5.08 -4.16
N ALA A 198 28.23 4.14 -4.89
CA ALA A 198 28.61 2.74 -4.89
C ALA A 198 29.50 2.35 -6.09
N SER A 199 30.09 3.34 -6.80
CA SER A 199 30.93 3.10 -7.97
C SER A 199 32.21 2.29 -7.69
N THR A 200 32.57 2.12 -6.43
CA THR A 200 33.71 1.29 -5.99
C THR A 200 33.26 0.04 -5.22
N ASP A 201 31.97 -0.18 -5.08
CA ASP A 201 31.41 -1.35 -4.38
C ASP A 201 31.20 -2.49 -5.39
N ASN A 202 32.13 -3.43 -5.41
CA ASN A 202 32.11 -4.52 -6.38
C ASN A 202 30.85 -5.36 -6.30
N GLN A 203 30.28 -5.59 -5.11
CA GLN A 203 29.04 -6.38 -4.96
C GLN A 203 27.85 -5.64 -5.57
N PHE A 204 27.76 -4.33 -5.36
CA PHE A 204 26.71 -3.51 -5.94
C PHE A 204 26.85 -3.45 -7.47
N ILE A 205 28.09 -3.31 -7.98
CA ILE A 205 28.37 -3.27 -9.43
C ILE A 205 27.97 -4.59 -10.08
N ASP A 206 28.37 -5.74 -9.52
CA ASP A 206 28.05 -7.07 -10.07
C ASP A 206 26.53 -7.32 -10.05
N ALA A 207 25.85 -6.94 -8.97
CA ALA A 207 24.41 -7.03 -8.90
C ALA A 207 23.71 -6.13 -9.93
N SER A 208 24.22 -4.92 -10.14
CA SER A 208 23.70 -3.95 -11.12
C SER A 208 23.85 -4.46 -12.56
N ILE A 209 25.01 -5.05 -12.89
CA ILE A 209 25.27 -5.66 -14.21
C ILE A 209 24.31 -6.84 -14.43
N THR A 210 24.14 -7.69 -13.43
CA THR A 210 23.21 -8.82 -13.48
C THR A 210 21.78 -8.36 -13.69
N TYR A 211 21.35 -7.30 -12.98
CA TYR A 211 20.02 -6.71 -13.10
C TYR A 211 19.79 -6.15 -14.53
N ILE A 212 20.75 -5.37 -15.06
CA ILE A 212 20.62 -4.76 -16.40
C ILE A 212 20.55 -5.85 -17.48
N ASN A 213 21.41 -6.87 -17.40
CA ASN A 213 21.41 -8.00 -18.35
C ASN A 213 20.09 -8.80 -18.27
N GLY A 214 19.59 -9.05 -17.07
CA GLY A 214 18.30 -9.71 -16.87
C GLY A 214 17.12 -8.90 -17.40
N TYR A 215 17.12 -7.59 -17.21
CA TYR A 215 16.10 -6.69 -17.71
C TYR A 215 16.00 -6.70 -19.24
N GLU A 216 17.14 -6.59 -19.96
CA GLU A 216 17.16 -6.65 -21.42
C GLU A 216 16.70 -8.01 -21.96
N GLN A 217 17.14 -9.12 -21.32
CA GLN A 217 16.69 -10.45 -21.68
C GLN A 217 15.19 -10.65 -21.46
N ASN A 218 14.66 -10.15 -20.35
CA ASN A 218 13.23 -10.21 -20.06
C ASN A 218 12.41 -9.39 -21.07
N ARG A 219 12.88 -8.21 -21.47
CA ARG A 219 12.25 -7.39 -22.51
C ARG A 219 12.17 -8.12 -23.85
N VAL A 220 13.27 -8.75 -24.27
CA VAL A 220 13.33 -9.57 -25.51
C VAL A 220 12.36 -10.74 -25.42
N PHE A 221 12.30 -11.43 -24.28
CA PHE A 221 11.39 -12.55 -24.03
C PHE A 221 9.91 -12.12 -24.09
N GLU A 222 9.53 -11.04 -23.44
CA GLU A 222 8.14 -10.57 -23.43
C GLU A 222 7.71 -10.05 -24.82
N ASN A 223 8.60 -9.43 -25.58
CA ASN A 223 8.32 -9.05 -26.96
C ASN A 223 8.09 -10.28 -27.85
N ALA A 224 8.99 -11.28 -27.78
CA ALA A 224 8.84 -12.52 -28.54
C ALA A 224 7.53 -13.26 -28.21
N LYS A 225 7.14 -13.25 -26.93
CA LYS A 225 5.89 -13.82 -26.46
C LYS A 225 4.65 -13.09 -27.00
N LYS A 226 4.73 -11.76 -27.12
CA LYS A 226 3.69 -10.93 -27.75
C LYS A 226 3.58 -11.24 -29.26
N ASP A 227 4.72 -11.28 -29.94
CA ASP A 227 4.79 -11.55 -31.39
C ASP A 227 4.22 -12.93 -31.72
N LEU A 228 4.62 -13.97 -30.97
CA LEU A 228 4.08 -15.32 -31.12
C LEU A 228 2.56 -15.38 -30.99
N LYS A 229 1.99 -14.63 -30.05
CA LYS A 229 0.52 -14.54 -29.90
C LYS A 229 -0.16 -13.80 -31.03
N GLN A 230 0.49 -12.78 -31.61
CA GLN A 230 -0.03 -12.03 -32.75
C GLN A 230 -0.01 -12.82 -34.07
N MET A 231 0.86 -13.84 -34.18
CA MET A 231 0.97 -14.72 -35.35
C MET A 231 -0.13 -15.80 -35.39
N VAL A 232 -0.96 -15.92 -34.36
CA VAL A 232 -2.04 -16.92 -34.31
C VAL A 232 -3.35 -16.28 -34.74
N ASP A 233 -3.89 -16.68 -35.87
CA ASP A 233 -5.13 -16.20 -36.42
C ASP A 233 -6.35 -16.53 -35.55
N SER A 234 -7.43 -15.76 -35.70
CA SER A 234 -8.63 -15.90 -34.88
C SER A 234 -9.32 -17.27 -35.02
N ASN A 235 -9.15 -17.93 -36.17
CA ASN A 235 -9.70 -19.25 -36.51
C ASN A 235 -8.75 -20.42 -36.14
N GLU A 236 -7.54 -20.11 -35.68
CA GLU A 236 -6.57 -21.13 -35.29
C GLU A 236 -6.72 -21.48 -33.80
N ARG A 237 -6.86 -22.75 -33.52
CA ARG A 237 -6.90 -23.28 -32.15
C ARG A 237 -5.50 -23.57 -31.59
N GLU A 238 -4.59 -23.99 -32.45
CA GLU A 238 -3.26 -24.44 -32.07
C GLU A 238 -2.28 -24.24 -33.22
N VAL A 239 -1.17 -23.56 -32.95
CA VAL A 239 -0.03 -23.38 -33.87
C VAL A 239 1.21 -23.94 -33.17
N TYR A 240 2.00 -24.76 -33.84
CA TYR A 240 3.16 -25.42 -33.25
C TYR A 240 4.34 -25.51 -34.21
N CYS A 241 5.51 -25.57 -33.63
CA CYS A 241 6.77 -25.91 -34.29
C CYS A 241 7.58 -26.87 -33.39
N ASP A 242 8.78 -27.22 -33.80
CA ASP A 242 9.63 -28.15 -33.01
C ASP A 242 9.97 -27.63 -31.60
N HIS A 243 9.90 -26.32 -31.37
CA HIS A 243 10.35 -25.68 -30.14
C HIS A 243 9.24 -25.40 -29.16
N LEU A 244 8.04 -25.07 -29.66
CA LEU A 244 6.91 -24.63 -28.82
C LEU A 244 5.54 -24.87 -29.49
N THR A 245 4.51 -24.78 -28.66
CA THR A 245 3.11 -24.78 -29.07
C THR A 245 2.43 -23.53 -28.52
N VAL A 246 1.65 -22.83 -29.36
CA VAL A 246 0.75 -21.76 -28.95
C VAL A 246 -0.69 -22.28 -29.11
N LYS A 247 -1.44 -22.37 -28.02
CA LYS A 247 -2.77 -22.97 -27.98
C LYS A 247 -3.79 -22.04 -27.39
N ARG A 248 -4.97 -21.97 -28.02
CA ARG A 248 -6.12 -21.21 -27.56
C ARG A 248 -6.93 -22.06 -26.56
N ASP A 249 -7.15 -21.55 -25.37
CA ASP A 249 -8.00 -22.19 -24.37
C ASP A 249 -9.52 -21.93 -24.66
N LYS A 250 -10.38 -22.55 -23.84
CA LYS A 250 -11.84 -22.45 -24.01
C LYS A 250 -12.37 -21.02 -23.81
N ARG A 251 -11.59 -20.12 -23.23
CA ARG A 251 -11.94 -18.71 -23.00
C ARG A 251 -11.35 -17.77 -24.06
N GLY A 252 -10.69 -18.35 -25.09
CA GLY A 252 -10.06 -17.59 -26.16
C GLY A 252 -8.64 -17.12 -25.88
N SER A 253 -8.09 -17.35 -24.70
CA SER A 253 -6.75 -16.93 -24.33
C SER A 253 -5.67 -17.83 -24.92
N LEU A 254 -4.58 -17.22 -25.44
CA LEU A 254 -3.46 -17.95 -26.02
C LEU A 254 -2.40 -18.28 -24.96
N ARG A 255 -2.04 -19.55 -24.84
CA ARG A 255 -1.00 -20.10 -23.99
C ARG A 255 0.16 -20.61 -24.83
N ILE A 256 1.39 -20.27 -24.43
CA ILE A 256 2.63 -20.74 -25.05
C ILE A 256 3.22 -21.83 -24.15
N THR A 257 3.52 -22.99 -24.72
CA THR A 257 4.11 -24.11 -24.02
C THR A 257 5.36 -24.57 -24.76
N ARG A 258 6.44 -24.79 -24.04
CA ARG A 258 7.68 -25.35 -24.59
C ARG A 258 7.49 -26.84 -24.93
N ARG A 259 7.91 -27.28 -26.10
CA ARG A 259 7.98 -28.72 -26.43
C ARG A 259 9.30 -29.27 -25.92
N THR A 260 9.24 -30.33 -25.13
CA THR A 260 10.40 -31.15 -24.76
C THR A 260 10.45 -32.35 -25.69
N ASN A 261 11.63 -32.72 -26.17
CA ASN A 261 11.85 -33.78 -27.17
C ASN A 261 11.35 -35.19 -26.77
N ASN A 262 10.32 -35.30 -25.94
CA ASN A 262 9.74 -36.55 -25.47
C ASN A 262 8.22 -36.64 -25.75
N ASP A 263 7.66 -35.80 -26.63
CA ASP A 263 6.23 -35.88 -27.06
C ASP A 263 6.12 -36.17 -28.56
#